data_49a62cba1712249fb0409ff2559eaa63
#
_entry.id   49a62cba1712249fb0409ff2559eaa63
#
_cell.length_a   1.000
_cell.length_b   1.000
_cell.length_c   1.000
_cell.angle_alpha   90.00
_cell.angle_beta   90.00
_cell.angle_gamma   90.00
#
_symmetry.space_group_name_H-M   'P 1'
#
loop_
_entity.id
_entity.type
_entity.pdbx_description
1 polymer ?
#
loop_
_entity_poly.entity_id
_entity_poly.type
_entity_poly.pdbx_seq_one_letter_code
_entity_poly.pdbx_strand_id
1 'polypeptide(L)'
;GVSSAASDVYKRQTQSTGITFAVSDKAMVDKVPVETMGYGLSQSVDGSVFEWNFPLLGTYWTAADVMIQDIAKKEGGMDKLKGKKIALVYHDSPYGKEPIPLLQKRAAKEGFELLLYPVTAPGVEQKSTWLQIRQARPAYVLLWSAGIMTPTAIREAQASGYPRDKMYAIWWAGSEGDVKDLGDVAKGYNAITVHNSGAEHDKVYDDLKKYVYDKGQGSDKSGKTTLGTIAHTRGMMISMLQVEAIRTAQEKYGKGKALTPEQVRWGFENLNITQDRLNQLGFGQIMRPVKTSCSNHKGDDWARIVQWDGAKFKVASDWYQADKTLLDPMVKEAAAKYAKEKNITPRTCEN
;
A
#
# COMPACT_ATOMS: atom_id res chain seq x y z
N GLY A 1 27.08 -23.91 1.12
CA GLY A 1 26.29 -23.10 0.26
C GLY A 1 24.85 -23.05 0.73
N VAL A 2 24.30 -21.86 0.93
CA VAL A 2 22.85 -21.70 1.11
C VAL A 2 22.22 -22.19 -0.19
N SER A 3 21.40 -23.22 -0.12
CA SER A 3 20.76 -23.82 -1.29
C SER A 3 19.96 -22.74 -2.02
N SER A 4 20.03 -22.73 -3.36
CA SER A 4 19.20 -21.84 -4.19
C SER A 4 17.70 -21.97 -3.86
N ALA A 5 17.26 -23.14 -3.47
CA ALA A 5 15.88 -23.38 -3.01
C ALA A 5 15.51 -22.56 -1.77
N ALA A 6 16.41 -22.43 -0.76
CA ALA A 6 16.12 -21.59 0.41
C ALA A 6 16.05 -20.11 0.03
N SER A 7 16.84 -19.64 -0.95
CA SER A 7 16.77 -18.26 -1.42
C SER A 7 15.53 -17.98 -2.27
N ASP A 8 14.95 -18.99 -2.90
CA ASP A 8 13.73 -18.85 -3.70
C ASP A 8 12.44 -18.78 -2.84
N VAL A 9 12.48 -19.33 -1.62
CA VAL A 9 11.34 -19.37 -0.70
C VAL A 9 10.91 -17.98 -0.21
N TYR A 10 11.82 -16.98 -0.20
CA TYR A 10 11.54 -15.65 0.36
C TYR A 10 11.87 -14.48 -0.57
N LYS A 11 12.21 -14.73 -1.83
CA LYS A 11 12.57 -13.66 -2.78
C LYS A 11 11.45 -13.20 -3.70
N ARG A 12 10.25 -13.76 -3.61
CA ARG A 12 9.16 -13.41 -4.52
C ARG A 12 8.33 -12.25 -3.99
N GLN A 13 8.74 -11.04 -4.35
CA GLN A 13 7.91 -9.86 -4.26
C GLN A 13 7.28 -9.59 -5.62
N THR A 14 5.96 -9.43 -5.64
CA THR A 14 5.28 -8.94 -6.82
C THR A 14 5.14 -7.42 -6.70
N GLN A 15 5.55 -6.71 -7.74
CA GLN A 15 5.40 -5.25 -7.82
C GLN A 15 4.27 -4.87 -8.81
N SER A 16 3.20 -5.65 -8.82
CA SER A 16 2.04 -5.41 -9.67
C SER A 16 0.85 -6.21 -9.16
N THR A 17 -0.30 -5.55 -9.07
CA THR A 17 -1.58 -6.21 -8.71
C THR A 17 -1.94 -7.32 -9.71
N GLY A 18 -1.76 -7.09 -11.02
CA GLY A 18 -2.00 -8.10 -12.04
C GLY A 18 -1.08 -9.31 -11.92
N ILE A 19 0.21 -9.09 -11.61
CA ILE A 19 1.15 -10.18 -11.34
C ILE A 19 0.78 -10.91 -10.06
N THR A 20 0.38 -10.20 -9.00
CA THR A 20 -0.09 -10.83 -7.75
C THR A 20 -1.26 -11.77 -8.02
N PHE A 21 -2.24 -11.35 -8.81
CA PHE A 21 -3.36 -12.21 -9.21
C PHE A 21 -2.88 -13.48 -9.93
N ALA A 22 -1.96 -13.32 -10.88
CA ALA A 22 -1.44 -14.44 -11.67
C ALA A 22 -0.60 -15.44 -10.86
N VAL A 23 0.10 -14.98 -9.81
CA VAL A 23 0.99 -15.85 -9.02
C VAL A 23 0.32 -16.39 -7.74
N SER A 24 -0.81 -15.86 -7.31
CA SER A 24 -1.45 -16.28 -6.05
C SER A 24 -1.82 -17.76 -6.06
N ASP A 25 -2.42 -18.26 -7.14
CA ASP A 25 -2.74 -19.67 -7.28
C ASP A 25 -1.47 -20.55 -7.27
N LYS A 26 -0.42 -20.09 -7.96
CA LYS A 26 0.84 -20.79 -8.05
C LYS A 26 1.61 -20.77 -6.72
N ALA A 27 1.53 -19.70 -5.96
CA ALA A 27 2.15 -19.60 -4.64
C ALA A 27 1.62 -20.68 -3.67
N MET A 28 0.34 -21.01 -3.77
CA MET A 28 -0.28 -22.07 -2.98
C MET A 28 0.22 -23.46 -3.38
N VAL A 29 0.41 -23.70 -4.68
CA VAL A 29 0.94 -24.99 -5.20
C VAL A 29 2.40 -25.16 -4.86
N ASP A 30 3.20 -24.12 -5.11
CA ASP A 30 4.66 -24.11 -4.89
C ASP A 30 5.03 -23.93 -3.41
N LYS A 31 4.07 -23.58 -2.55
CA LYS A 31 4.27 -23.24 -1.12
C LYS A 31 5.31 -22.14 -0.92
N VAL A 32 5.19 -21.06 -1.66
CA VAL A 32 6.12 -19.92 -1.57
C VAL A 32 5.39 -18.70 -1.02
N PRO A 33 5.80 -18.16 0.13
CA PRO A 33 5.24 -16.89 0.63
C PRO A 33 5.40 -15.77 -0.37
N VAL A 34 4.31 -15.07 -0.67
CA VAL A 34 4.28 -13.89 -1.53
C VAL A 34 3.97 -12.68 -0.66
N GLU A 35 4.96 -11.85 -0.46
CA GLU A 35 4.79 -10.58 0.23
C GLU A 35 4.38 -9.50 -0.78
N THR A 36 3.30 -8.78 -0.46
CA THR A 36 2.78 -7.71 -1.31
C THR A 36 2.47 -6.48 -0.45
N MET A 37 3.47 -5.68 -0.17
CA MET A 37 3.22 -4.45 0.57
C MET A 37 2.59 -3.39 -0.33
N GLY A 38 1.28 -3.19 -0.16
CA GLY A 38 0.52 -2.16 -0.88
C GLY A 38 0.08 -2.53 -2.29
N TYR A 39 0.14 -3.80 -2.69
CA TYR A 39 -0.49 -4.31 -3.92
C TYR A 39 -1.74 -5.14 -3.60
N GLY A 40 -2.63 -5.38 -4.56
CA GLY A 40 -3.74 -6.33 -4.41
C GLY A 40 -3.22 -7.75 -4.21
N LEU A 41 -3.98 -8.64 -3.70
CA LEU A 41 -5.43 -8.73 -3.47
C LEU A 41 -5.83 -8.25 -2.06
N SER A 42 -6.82 -7.37 -1.96
CA SER A 42 -7.27 -6.91 -0.64
C SER A 42 -7.88 -8.02 0.21
N GLN A 43 -8.54 -9.00 -0.37
CA GLN A 43 -9.08 -10.16 0.34
C GLN A 43 -8.02 -11.15 0.81
N SER A 44 -6.78 -11.07 0.33
CA SER A 44 -5.70 -11.98 0.72
C SER A 44 -5.18 -11.78 2.16
N VAL A 45 -5.78 -10.86 2.88
CA VAL A 45 -5.63 -10.70 4.32
C VAL A 45 -6.08 -11.95 5.08
N ASP A 46 -7.12 -12.64 4.59
CA ASP A 46 -7.63 -13.85 5.22
C ASP A 46 -6.73 -15.04 4.92
N GLY A 47 -5.82 -15.33 5.83
CA GLY A 47 -4.89 -16.44 5.70
C GLY A 47 -5.51 -17.82 5.85
N SER A 48 -6.78 -17.93 6.25
CA SER A 48 -7.49 -19.21 6.19
C SER A 48 -7.70 -19.71 4.77
N VAL A 49 -7.79 -18.77 3.81
CA VAL A 49 -7.94 -19.04 2.38
C VAL A 49 -6.63 -18.77 1.63
N PHE A 50 -5.99 -17.65 1.90
CA PHE A 50 -4.76 -17.20 1.22
C PHE A 50 -3.53 -17.51 2.06
N GLU A 51 -3.25 -18.78 2.30
CA GLU A 51 -2.17 -19.22 3.20
C GLU A 51 -0.80 -18.63 2.88
N TRP A 52 -0.55 -18.30 1.61
CA TRP A 52 0.78 -17.92 1.11
C TRP A 52 0.87 -16.47 0.65
N ASN A 53 -0.19 -15.66 0.83
CA ASN A 53 -0.19 -14.25 0.50
C ASN A 53 -0.11 -13.38 1.76
N PHE A 54 0.80 -12.42 1.78
CA PHE A 54 1.05 -11.53 2.90
C PHE A 54 1.00 -10.06 2.44
N PRO A 55 -0.21 -9.44 2.38
CA PRO A 55 -0.38 -8.03 2.03
C PRO A 55 -0.07 -7.15 3.25
N LEU A 56 1.20 -7.09 3.64
CA LEU A 56 1.63 -6.42 4.86
C LEU A 56 1.33 -4.93 4.86
N LEU A 57 1.05 -4.39 6.04
CA LEU A 57 0.81 -2.99 6.40
C LEU A 57 -0.49 -2.38 5.88
N GLY A 58 -1.24 -3.05 5.04
CA GLY A 58 -2.52 -2.57 4.56
C GLY A 58 -2.77 -2.87 3.09
N THR A 59 -4.01 -2.74 2.68
CA THR A 59 -4.49 -3.06 1.34
C THR A 59 -5.04 -1.83 0.65
N TYR A 60 -5.45 -1.94 -0.61
CA TYR A 60 -6.14 -0.85 -1.30
C TYR A 60 -7.49 -0.51 -0.66
N TRP A 61 -8.14 -1.47 0.00
CA TRP A 61 -9.34 -1.18 0.79
C TRP A 61 -9.03 -0.37 2.04
N THR A 62 -7.92 -0.68 2.72
CA THR A 62 -7.39 0.18 3.80
C THR A 62 -7.17 1.60 3.31
N ALA A 63 -6.48 1.76 2.18
CA ALA A 63 -6.16 3.06 1.61
C ALA A 63 -7.40 3.86 1.25
N ALA A 64 -8.35 3.24 0.55
CA ALA A 64 -9.57 3.90 0.13
C ALA A 64 -10.41 4.33 1.33
N ASP A 65 -10.51 3.48 2.35
CA ASP A 65 -11.26 3.80 3.57
C ASP A 65 -10.65 4.97 4.34
N VAL A 66 -9.33 4.98 4.53
CA VAL A 66 -8.64 6.07 5.21
C VAL A 66 -8.74 7.39 4.44
N MET A 67 -8.71 7.37 3.11
CA MET A 67 -8.95 8.57 2.31
C MET A 67 -10.34 9.15 2.57
N ILE A 68 -11.38 8.32 2.61
CA ILE A 68 -12.75 8.76 2.92
C ILE A 68 -12.85 9.29 4.35
N GLN A 69 -12.15 8.67 5.33
CA GLN A 69 -12.11 9.17 6.70
C GLN A 69 -11.47 10.58 6.80
N ASP A 70 -10.36 10.82 6.09
CA ASP A 70 -9.72 12.15 6.08
C ASP A 70 -10.59 13.21 5.40
N ILE A 71 -11.21 12.85 4.27
CA ILE A 71 -12.18 13.71 3.58
C ILE A 71 -13.34 14.05 4.52
N ALA A 72 -13.91 13.06 5.20
CA ALA A 72 -15.00 13.27 6.15
C ALA A 72 -14.59 14.20 7.30
N LYS A 73 -13.37 14.02 7.84
CA LYS A 73 -12.84 14.91 8.89
C LYS A 73 -12.76 16.35 8.41
N LYS A 74 -12.29 16.59 7.19
CA LYS A 74 -12.21 17.94 6.57
C LYS A 74 -13.58 18.55 6.33
N GLU A 75 -14.58 17.73 6.04
CA GLU A 75 -15.98 18.20 5.83
C GLU A 75 -16.76 18.35 7.13
N GLY A 76 -16.22 17.90 8.27
CA GLY A 76 -16.86 18.02 9.59
C GLY A 76 -17.60 16.78 10.05
N GLY A 77 -17.46 15.64 9.36
CA GLY A 77 -18.02 14.34 9.75
C GLY A 77 -18.46 13.48 8.56
N MET A 78 -18.64 12.19 8.78
CA MET A 78 -19.11 11.25 7.74
C MET A 78 -20.52 11.63 7.22
N ASP A 79 -21.38 12.14 8.07
CA ASP A 79 -22.73 12.61 7.71
C ASP A 79 -22.71 13.79 6.72
N LYS A 80 -21.60 14.54 6.68
CA LYS A 80 -21.42 15.66 5.76
C LYS A 80 -21.06 15.23 4.33
N LEU A 81 -20.78 13.96 4.12
CA LEU A 81 -20.54 13.41 2.78
C LEU A 81 -21.84 13.21 1.97
N LYS A 82 -22.98 13.14 2.65
CA LYS A 82 -24.27 12.92 2.01
C LYS A 82 -24.55 13.96 0.91
N GLY A 83 -24.85 13.47 -0.30
CA GLY A 83 -25.14 14.30 -1.47
C GLY A 83 -23.92 14.91 -2.16
N LYS A 84 -22.71 14.72 -1.62
CA LYS A 84 -21.47 15.12 -2.31
C LYS A 84 -21.12 14.13 -3.42
N LYS A 85 -20.35 14.59 -4.41
CA LYS A 85 -19.78 13.76 -5.45
C LYS A 85 -18.31 13.53 -5.12
N ILE A 86 -17.86 12.28 -5.17
CA ILE A 86 -16.45 11.89 -5.05
C ILE A 86 -16.09 11.09 -6.31
N ALA A 87 -15.09 11.53 -7.04
CA ALA A 87 -14.64 10.88 -8.26
C ALA A 87 -13.46 9.96 -7.98
N LEU A 88 -13.41 8.82 -8.66
CA LEU A 88 -12.24 7.96 -8.78
C LEU A 88 -11.74 8.02 -10.22
N VAL A 89 -10.55 8.58 -10.42
CA VAL A 89 -9.79 8.50 -11.68
C VAL A 89 -8.80 7.35 -11.52
N TYR A 90 -8.93 6.32 -12.33
CA TYR A 90 -8.18 5.09 -12.11
C TYR A 90 -7.65 4.47 -13.40
N HIS A 91 -6.47 3.87 -13.30
CA HIS A 91 -5.89 3.05 -14.35
C HIS A 91 -6.82 1.88 -14.66
N ASP A 92 -7.22 1.73 -15.93
CA ASP A 92 -8.14 0.66 -16.35
C ASP A 92 -7.43 -0.70 -16.37
N SER A 93 -7.29 -1.27 -15.20
CA SER A 93 -6.61 -2.54 -14.91
C SER A 93 -7.11 -3.12 -13.59
N PRO A 94 -6.78 -4.38 -13.26
CA PRO A 94 -7.06 -4.95 -11.95
C PRO A 94 -6.59 -4.06 -10.80
N TYR A 95 -5.43 -3.40 -10.93
CA TYR A 95 -4.90 -2.44 -9.97
C TYR A 95 -5.86 -1.26 -9.72
N GLY A 96 -6.26 -0.58 -10.78
CA GLY A 96 -7.10 0.63 -10.66
C GLY A 96 -8.53 0.33 -10.21
N LYS A 97 -9.01 -0.89 -10.45
CA LYS A 97 -10.35 -1.35 -10.07
C LYS A 97 -10.45 -1.86 -8.62
N GLU A 98 -9.34 -2.16 -7.99
CA GLU A 98 -9.28 -2.77 -6.65
C GLU A 98 -10.04 -1.97 -5.57
N PRO A 99 -9.98 -0.61 -5.50
CA PRO A 99 -10.68 0.15 -4.47
C PRO A 99 -12.19 0.28 -4.68
N ILE A 100 -12.70 -0.01 -5.89
CA ILE A 100 -14.10 0.25 -6.27
C ILE A 100 -15.11 -0.43 -5.32
N PRO A 101 -15.00 -1.71 -4.95
CA PRO A 101 -15.96 -2.36 -4.07
C PRO A 101 -16.09 -1.66 -2.71
N LEU A 102 -14.98 -1.24 -2.12
CA LEU A 102 -15.00 -0.50 -0.86
C LEU A 102 -15.64 0.88 -1.03
N LEU A 103 -15.26 1.62 -2.06
CA LEU A 103 -15.80 2.94 -2.33
C LEU A 103 -17.31 2.89 -2.59
N GLN A 104 -17.81 1.87 -3.28
CA GLN A 104 -19.24 1.64 -3.47
C GLN A 104 -19.97 1.38 -2.15
N LYS A 105 -19.37 0.57 -1.26
CA LYS A 105 -19.95 0.32 0.08
C LYS A 105 -19.97 1.61 0.93
N ARG A 106 -18.90 2.40 0.88
CA ARG A 106 -18.86 3.71 1.56
C ARG A 106 -19.89 4.67 0.96
N ALA A 107 -20.00 4.76 -0.35
CA ALA A 107 -20.98 5.61 -1.02
C ALA A 107 -22.41 5.24 -0.61
N ALA A 108 -22.74 3.95 -0.59
CA ALA A 108 -24.04 3.47 -0.16
C ALA A 108 -24.32 3.78 1.32
N LYS A 109 -23.31 3.62 2.20
CA LYS A 109 -23.44 3.86 3.64
C LYS A 109 -23.55 5.35 3.98
N GLU A 110 -22.69 6.19 3.39
CA GLU A 110 -22.56 7.60 3.74
C GLU A 110 -23.37 8.54 2.82
N GLY A 111 -23.93 8.02 1.74
CA GLY A 111 -24.84 8.77 0.85
C GLY A 111 -24.16 9.73 -0.11
N PHE A 112 -22.87 9.56 -0.40
CA PHE A 112 -22.21 10.31 -1.49
C PHE A 112 -22.37 9.59 -2.83
N GLU A 113 -22.28 10.35 -3.93
CA GLU A 113 -22.26 9.81 -5.28
C GLU A 113 -20.82 9.48 -5.70
N LEU A 114 -20.55 8.23 -6.06
CA LEU A 114 -19.25 7.80 -6.59
C LEU A 114 -19.23 7.89 -8.10
N LEU A 115 -18.34 8.72 -8.66
CA LEU A 115 -18.12 8.86 -10.10
C LEU A 115 -16.87 8.08 -10.51
N LEU A 116 -16.97 7.24 -11.52
CA LEU A 116 -15.89 6.37 -11.97
C LEU A 116 -15.36 6.81 -13.33
N TYR A 117 -14.07 7.13 -13.41
CA TYR A 117 -13.38 7.56 -14.62
C TYR A 117 -12.19 6.66 -14.93
N PRO A 118 -12.39 5.59 -15.72
CA PRO A 118 -11.29 4.74 -16.16
C PRO A 118 -10.38 5.48 -17.15
N VAL A 119 -9.07 5.29 -17.02
CA VAL A 119 -8.07 5.83 -17.93
C VAL A 119 -7.26 4.68 -18.49
N THR A 120 -7.26 4.56 -19.82
CA THR A 120 -6.53 3.51 -20.54
C THR A 120 -5.02 3.71 -20.44
N ALA A 121 -4.27 2.63 -20.27
CA ALA A 121 -2.80 2.66 -20.26
C ALA A 121 -2.25 3.21 -21.59
N PRO A 122 -1.16 3.98 -21.57
CA PRO A 122 -0.32 4.36 -20.43
C PRO A 122 -0.84 5.56 -19.61
N GLY A 123 -2.01 6.12 -19.96
CA GLY A 123 -2.62 7.21 -19.20
C GLY A 123 -2.17 8.61 -19.60
N VAL A 124 -1.71 8.79 -20.85
CA VAL A 124 -1.34 10.11 -21.40
C VAL A 124 -2.52 10.89 -21.95
N GLU A 125 -3.60 10.21 -22.32
CA GLU A 125 -4.81 10.80 -22.89
C GLU A 125 -5.87 11.00 -21.82
N GLN A 126 -5.84 12.13 -21.11
CA GLN A 126 -6.75 12.41 -20.00
C GLN A 126 -7.59 13.68 -20.16
N LYS A 127 -7.43 14.42 -21.25
CA LYS A 127 -8.10 15.71 -21.44
C LYS A 127 -9.62 15.59 -21.35
N SER A 128 -10.21 14.60 -21.99
CA SER A 128 -11.66 14.37 -21.95
C SER A 128 -12.13 14.00 -20.54
N THR A 129 -11.38 13.20 -19.80
CA THR A 129 -11.66 12.83 -18.42
C THR A 129 -11.74 14.07 -17.51
N TRP A 130 -10.77 14.96 -17.60
CA TRP A 130 -10.74 16.17 -16.77
C TRP A 130 -11.77 17.23 -17.20
N LEU A 131 -12.16 17.26 -18.46
CA LEU A 131 -13.33 18.05 -18.89
C LEU A 131 -14.62 17.53 -18.27
N GLN A 132 -14.83 16.22 -18.22
CA GLN A 132 -15.99 15.60 -17.55
C GLN A 132 -15.97 15.90 -16.05
N ILE A 133 -14.81 15.80 -15.38
CA ILE A 133 -14.64 16.16 -13.96
C ILE A 133 -15.00 17.64 -13.74
N ARG A 134 -14.55 18.53 -14.60
CA ARG A 134 -14.91 19.95 -14.55
C ARG A 134 -16.42 20.17 -14.63
N GLN A 135 -17.13 19.42 -15.48
CA GLN A 135 -18.57 19.49 -15.62
C GLN A 135 -19.31 18.91 -14.40
N ALA A 136 -18.86 17.75 -13.92
CA ALA A 136 -19.46 17.04 -12.77
C ALA A 136 -19.21 17.74 -11.45
N ARG A 137 -18.12 18.49 -11.31
CA ARG A 137 -17.71 19.23 -10.10
C ARG A 137 -17.70 18.36 -8.84
N PRO A 138 -16.96 17.23 -8.81
CA PRO A 138 -16.85 16.46 -7.61
C PRO A 138 -16.18 17.27 -6.51
N ALA A 139 -16.58 17.04 -5.26
CA ALA A 139 -15.95 17.66 -4.10
C ALA A 139 -14.51 17.20 -3.92
N TYR A 140 -14.22 15.95 -4.25
CA TYR A 140 -12.89 15.32 -4.18
C TYR A 140 -12.66 14.38 -5.36
N VAL A 141 -11.38 14.22 -5.73
CA VAL A 141 -10.92 13.24 -6.71
C VAL A 141 -9.93 12.30 -6.04
N LEU A 142 -10.23 11.01 -6.05
CA LEU A 142 -9.29 9.96 -5.68
C LEU A 142 -8.55 9.54 -6.95
N LEU A 143 -7.23 9.40 -6.87
CA LEU A 143 -6.38 9.07 -8.01
C LEU A 143 -5.68 7.73 -7.79
N TRP A 144 -6.07 6.73 -8.59
CA TRP A 144 -5.45 5.40 -8.63
C TRP A 144 -4.65 5.24 -9.92
N SER A 145 -3.50 5.90 -9.96
CA SER A 145 -2.63 5.99 -11.13
C SER A 145 -1.22 5.49 -10.82
N ALA A 146 -0.43 5.32 -11.84
CA ALA A 146 0.99 4.97 -11.75
C ALA A 146 1.76 5.49 -12.96
N GLY A 147 3.07 5.70 -12.80
CA GLY A 147 3.94 6.14 -13.88
C GLY A 147 3.50 7.45 -14.49
N ILE A 148 3.56 7.57 -15.82
CA ILE A 148 3.25 8.80 -16.56
C ILE A 148 1.80 9.29 -16.37
N MET A 149 0.89 8.40 -16.02
CA MET A 149 -0.51 8.76 -15.75
C MET A 149 -0.63 9.77 -14.61
N THR A 150 0.22 9.68 -13.57
CA THR A 150 0.16 10.54 -12.39
C THR A 150 0.49 12.00 -12.70
N PRO A 151 1.67 12.36 -13.24
CA PRO A 151 1.96 13.74 -13.59
C PRO A 151 1.04 14.29 -14.67
N THR A 152 0.55 13.44 -15.58
CA THR A 152 -0.45 13.84 -16.58
C THR A 152 -1.76 14.24 -15.89
N ALA A 153 -2.27 13.44 -14.95
CA ALA A 153 -3.47 13.77 -14.20
C ALA A 153 -3.36 15.11 -13.44
N ILE A 154 -2.21 15.37 -12.83
CA ILE A 154 -1.96 16.61 -12.08
C ILE A 154 -1.93 17.82 -13.03
N ARG A 155 -1.29 17.71 -14.21
CA ARG A 155 -1.28 18.77 -15.22
C ARG A 155 -2.67 19.05 -15.79
N GLU A 156 -3.43 18.00 -16.09
CA GLU A 156 -4.80 18.15 -16.62
C GLU A 156 -5.76 18.71 -15.56
N ALA A 157 -5.58 18.34 -14.29
CA ALA A 157 -6.30 18.95 -13.17
C ALA A 157 -6.02 20.46 -13.11
N GLN A 158 -4.76 20.88 -13.22
CA GLN A 158 -4.37 22.28 -13.28
C GLN A 158 -5.02 22.99 -14.47
N ALA A 159 -4.94 22.41 -15.66
CA ALA A 159 -5.48 22.99 -16.89
C ALA A 159 -7.02 23.13 -16.84
N SER A 160 -7.71 22.22 -16.17
CA SER A 160 -9.16 22.28 -15.98
C SER A 160 -9.61 23.14 -14.79
N GLY A 161 -8.67 23.69 -14.02
CA GLY A 161 -8.94 24.50 -12.84
C GLY A 161 -9.37 23.67 -11.60
N TYR A 162 -9.12 22.37 -11.58
CA TYR A 162 -9.43 21.53 -10.43
C TYR A 162 -8.35 21.67 -9.34
N PRO A 163 -8.69 21.96 -8.07
CA PRO A 163 -7.69 22.24 -7.02
C PRO A 163 -6.97 20.96 -6.57
N ARG A 164 -5.63 21.05 -6.40
CA ARG A 164 -4.79 19.91 -5.99
C ARG A 164 -5.06 19.43 -4.58
N ASP A 165 -5.45 20.32 -3.66
CA ASP A 165 -5.80 19.98 -2.27
C ASP A 165 -7.10 19.17 -2.14
N LYS A 166 -7.87 19.04 -3.23
CA LYS A 166 -9.03 18.15 -3.35
C LYS A 166 -8.68 16.81 -4.04
N MET A 167 -7.42 16.58 -4.38
CA MET A 167 -6.94 15.32 -4.97
C MET A 167 -6.26 14.47 -3.90
N TYR A 168 -6.59 13.18 -3.89
CA TYR A 168 -6.03 12.16 -2.98
C TYR A 168 -5.50 10.99 -3.78
N ALA A 169 -4.21 10.75 -3.70
CA ALA A 169 -3.55 9.69 -4.45
C ALA A 169 -3.28 8.45 -3.61
N ILE A 170 -3.42 7.29 -4.22
CA ILE A 170 -2.86 6.05 -3.70
C ILE A 170 -1.33 6.17 -3.58
N TRP A 171 -0.71 5.40 -2.69
CA TRP A 171 0.75 5.43 -2.47
C TRP A 171 1.62 5.23 -3.71
N TRP A 172 1.13 4.56 -4.78
CA TRP A 172 1.85 4.41 -6.04
C TRP A 172 1.79 5.65 -6.95
N ALA A 173 0.98 6.61 -6.60
CA ALA A 173 0.84 7.91 -7.25
C ALA A 173 1.22 9.07 -6.31
N GLY A 174 1.94 8.77 -5.24
CA GLY A 174 2.27 9.71 -4.16
C GLY A 174 3.73 9.65 -3.75
N SER A 175 4.65 9.56 -4.70
CA SER A 175 6.08 9.65 -4.46
C SER A 175 6.69 10.93 -5.02
N GLU A 176 7.88 11.27 -4.55
CA GLU A 176 8.64 12.41 -5.05
C GLU A 176 8.88 12.33 -6.57
N GLY A 177 9.08 11.11 -7.09
CA GLY A 177 9.25 10.86 -8.53
C GLY A 177 8.05 11.27 -9.38
N ASP A 178 6.85 11.28 -8.81
CA ASP A 178 5.62 11.64 -9.52
C ASP A 178 5.41 13.15 -9.62
N VAL A 179 5.94 13.92 -8.67
CA VAL A 179 5.55 15.33 -8.47
C VAL A 179 6.70 16.34 -8.50
N LYS A 180 7.95 15.93 -8.26
CA LYS A 180 9.11 16.85 -8.14
C LYS A 180 9.30 17.75 -9.36
N ASP A 181 9.07 17.22 -10.56
CA ASP A 181 9.25 17.95 -11.81
C ASP A 181 8.04 18.86 -12.17
N LEU A 182 7.01 18.84 -11.32
CA LEU A 182 5.81 19.67 -11.47
C LEU A 182 5.85 20.94 -10.61
N GLY A 183 6.73 21.00 -9.61
CA GLY A 183 6.87 22.16 -8.74
C GLY A 183 5.53 22.60 -8.13
N ASP A 184 5.21 23.88 -8.31
CA ASP A 184 3.98 24.49 -7.78
C ASP A 184 2.69 23.96 -8.43
N VAL A 185 2.75 23.35 -9.61
CA VAL A 185 1.57 22.74 -10.26
C VAL A 185 1.00 21.62 -9.39
N ALA A 186 1.87 20.88 -8.68
CA ALA A 186 1.47 19.80 -7.79
C ALA A 186 1.23 20.26 -6.33
N LYS A 187 1.51 21.51 -6.00
CA LYS A 187 1.36 22.01 -4.61
C LYS A 187 -0.05 21.81 -4.08
N GLY A 188 -0.14 21.23 -2.89
CA GLY A 188 -1.42 20.87 -2.26
C GLY A 188 -1.88 19.43 -2.53
N TYR A 189 -1.27 18.71 -3.49
CA TYR A 189 -1.60 17.33 -3.82
C TYR A 189 -1.40 16.40 -2.63
N ASN A 190 -2.45 15.64 -2.28
CA ASN A 190 -2.42 14.71 -1.16
C ASN A 190 -2.11 13.30 -1.64
N ALA A 191 -1.40 12.55 -0.81
CA ALA A 191 -1.18 11.12 -1.00
C ALA A 191 -1.36 10.36 0.32
N ILE A 192 -1.80 9.11 0.22
CA ILE A 192 -1.85 8.22 1.36
C ILE A 192 -0.52 7.49 1.53
N THR A 193 -0.14 7.24 2.77
CA THR A 193 1.06 6.46 3.11
C THR A 193 0.84 5.60 4.34
N VAL A 194 1.55 4.48 4.41
CA VAL A 194 1.61 3.57 5.56
C VAL A 194 2.89 3.75 6.37
N HIS A 195 3.72 4.72 6.01
CA HIS A 195 4.98 5.02 6.69
C HIS A 195 5.27 6.53 6.63
N ASN A 196 6.10 7.01 7.53
CA ASN A 196 6.64 8.37 7.43
C ASN A 196 7.69 8.41 6.32
N SER A 197 7.78 9.55 5.65
CA SER A 197 8.86 9.89 4.73
C SER A 197 9.74 10.96 5.34
N GLY A 198 10.97 11.06 4.85
CA GLY A 198 11.90 12.11 5.28
C GLY A 198 12.36 11.98 6.73
N ALA A 199 12.29 10.78 7.32
CA ALA A 199 12.90 10.49 8.61
C ALA A 199 14.42 10.29 8.43
N GLU A 200 15.09 11.31 7.89
CA GLU A 200 16.51 11.29 7.55
C GLU A 200 17.43 11.03 8.76
N HIS A 201 16.87 11.14 9.96
CA HIS A 201 17.58 10.96 11.22
C HIS A 201 17.35 9.58 11.85
N ASP A 202 16.55 8.70 11.23
CA ASP A 202 16.40 7.34 11.77
C ASP A 202 17.63 6.50 11.44
N LYS A 203 18.05 5.67 12.40
CA LYS A 203 19.32 4.94 12.38
C LYS A 203 19.54 4.11 11.11
N VAL A 204 18.48 3.57 10.50
CA VAL A 204 18.62 2.75 9.29
C VAL A 204 19.20 3.54 8.12
N TYR A 205 18.92 4.84 8.01
CA TYR A 205 19.51 5.68 6.95
C TYR A 205 21.01 5.89 7.17
N ASP A 206 21.43 6.10 8.42
CA ASP A 206 22.86 6.21 8.77
C ASP A 206 23.58 4.89 8.50
N ASP A 207 22.96 3.76 8.84
CA ASP A 207 23.52 2.44 8.58
C ASP A 207 23.65 2.16 7.06
N LEU A 208 22.64 2.51 6.26
CA LEU A 208 22.70 2.39 4.80
C LEU A 208 23.79 3.28 4.21
N LYS A 209 23.88 4.52 4.66
CA LYS A 209 24.95 5.41 4.23
C LYS A 209 26.31 4.80 4.53
N LYS A 210 26.56 4.44 5.79
CA LYS A 210 27.84 3.92 6.27
C LYS A 210 28.25 2.59 5.66
N TYR A 211 27.31 1.64 5.57
CA TYR A 211 27.63 0.25 5.22
C TYR A 211 27.39 -0.08 3.74
N VAL A 212 26.65 0.74 3.01
CA VAL A 212 26.33 0.51 1.60
C VAL A 212 26.90 1.64 0.73
N TYR A 213 26.40 2.87 0.88
CA TYR A 213 26.69 3.95 -0.06
C TYR A 213 28.13 4.50 0.06
N ASP A 214 28.66 4.70 1.27
CA ASP A 214 30.04 5.16 1.49
C ASP A 214 31.07 4.10 1.02
N LYS A 215 30.62 2.84 0.83
CA LYS A 215 31.44 1.76 0.26
C LYS A 215 31.27 1.60 -1.25
N GLY A 216 30.50 2.49 -1.89
CA GLY A 216 30.23 2.40 -3.33
C GLY A 216 29.37 1.22 -3.74
N GLN A 217 28.60 0.65 -2.82
CA GLN A 217 27.68 -0.47 -3.06
C GLN A 217 26.26 0.05 -3.28
N GLY A 218 25.40 -0.80 -3.84
CA GLY A 218 24.02 -0.45 -4.18
C GLY A 218 23.86 0.00 -5.64
N SER A 219 22.62 0.03 -6.11
CA SER A 219 22.28 0.43 -7.48
C SER A 219 22.45 1.93 -7.72
N ASP A 220 22.15 2.75 -6.74
CA ASP A 220 22.47 4.19 -6.70
C ASP A 220 23.75 4.37 -5.87
N LYS A 221 24.89 4.41 -6.55
CA LYS A 221 26.21 4.49 -5.91
C LYS A 221 26.40 5.72 -5.03
N SER A 222 25.66 6.78 -5.26
CA SER A 222 25.75 8.01 -4.47
C SER A 222 24.84 8.04 -3.25
N GLY A 223 23.73 7.29 -3.26
CA GLY A 223 22.66 7.36 -2.27
C GLY A 223 21.97 8.73 -2.15
N LYS A 224 22.41 9.70 -2.96
CA LYS A 224 22.00 11.11 -2.81
C LYS A 224 20.63 11.40 -3.37
N THR A 225 20.15 10.61 -4.34
CA THR A 225 18.92 10.87 -5.08
C THR A 225 17.74 10.06 -4.58
N THR A 226 17.98 8.91 -3.93
CA THR A 226 16.94 7.96 -3.55
C THR A 226 16.80 7.76 -2.04
N LEU A 227 17.89 7.93 -1.27
CA LEU A 227 17.86 7.73 0.18
C LEU A 227 16.85 8.69 0.84
N GLY A 228 15.93 8.14 1.62
CA GLY A 228 14.88 8.91 2.31
C GLY A 228 13.63 9.21 1.48
N THR A 229 13.61 8.88 0.17
CA THR A 229 12.39 8.99 -0.64
C THR A 229 11.35 7.95 -0.19
N ILE A 230 10.08 8.22 -0.47
CA ILE A 230 8.96 7.32 -0.14
C ILE A 230 9.20 5.93 -0.75
N ALA A 231 9.57 5.85 -2.02
CA ALA A 231 9.75 4.57 -2.70
C ALA A 231 10.93 3.77 -2.13
N HIS A 232 12.06 4.43 -1.84
CA HIS A 232 13.23 3.80 -1.23
C HIS A 232 12.91 3.28 0.18
N THR A 233 12.28 4.11 1.01
CA THR A 233 11.87 3.75 2.37
C THR A 233 10.96 2.53 2.37
N ARG A 234 10.01 2.46 1.44
CA ARG A 234 9.13 1.30 1.29
C ARG A 234 9.91 0.02 0.94
N GLY A 235 10.90 0.10 0.05
CA GLY A 235 11.79 -1.03 -0.26
C GLY A 235 12.57 -1.52 0.95
N MET A 236 13.07 -0.61 1.80
CA MET A 236 13.72 -0.98 3.05
C MET A 236 12.77 -1.69 4.03
N MET A 237 11.55 -1.17 4.17
CA MET A 237 10.53 -1.77 5.05
C MET A 237 10.18 -3.19 4.62
N ILE A 238 9.95 -3.42 3.33
CA ILE A 238 9.69 -4.75 2.77
C ILE A 238 10.84 -5.71 3.13
N SER A 239 12.07 -5.30 2.89
CA SER A 239 13.24 -6.12 3.18
C SER A 239 13.39 -6.42 4.68
N MET A 240 13.13 -5.42 5.52
CA MET A 240 13.15 -5.59 6.98
C MET A 240 12.08 -6.59 7.45
N LEU A 241 10.85 -6.48 6.94
CA LEU A 241 9.75 -7.37 7.31
C LEU A 241 10.04 -8.83 6.92
N GLN A 242 10.64 -9.06 5.76
CA GLN A 242 11.09 -10.40 5.35
C GLN A 242 12.13 -10.98 6.30
N VAL A 243 13.15 -10.18 6.62
CA VAL A 243 14.19 -10.62 7.56
C VAL A 243 13.62 -10.90 8.94
N GLU A 244 12.72 -10.08 9.44
CA GLU A 244 12.06 -10.29 10.73
C GLU A 244 11.15 -11.54 10.72
N ALA A 245 10.47 -11.84 9.64
CA ALA A 245 9.70 -13.08 9.52
C ALA A 245 10.60 -14.32 9.58
N ILE A 246 11.72 -14.30 8.87
CA ILE A 246 12.73 -15.39 8.91
C ILE A 246 13.34 -15.49 10.30
N ARG A 247 13.71 -14.37 10.93
CA ARG A 247 14.26 -14.35 12.28
C ARG A 247 13.27 -14.94 13.29
N THR A 248 12.00 -14.56 13.20
CA THR A 248 10.92 -15.07 14.05
C THR A 248 10.78 -16.59 13.90
N ALA A 249 10.81 -17.10 12.68
CA ALA A 249 10.79 -18.54 12.42
C ALA A 249 12.02 -19.24 12.96
N GLN A 250 13.22 -18.69 12.79
CA GLN A 250 14.46 -19.26 13.29
C GLN A 250 14.52 -19.27 14.83
N GLU A 251 13.93 -18.32 15.51
CA GLU A 251 13.82 -18.35 16.98
C GLU A 251 13.00 -19.55 17.47
N LYS A 252 11.96 -19.94 16.73
CA LYS A 252 11.14 -21.10 17.06
C LYS A 252 11.77 -22.43 16.62
N TYR A 253 12.27 -22.49 15.40
CA TYR A 253 12.65 -23.77 14.76
C TYR A 253 14.16 -24.05 14.79
N GLY A 254 14.98 -23.07 15.20
CA GLY A 254 16.42 -23.19 15.38
C GLY A 254 17.22 -22.18 14.56
N LYS A 255 18.04 -21.41 15.26
CA LYS A 255 18.93 -20.39 14.67
C LYS A 255 19.95 -21.06 13.74
N GLY A 256 20.19 -20.44 12.60
CA GLY A 256 21.18 -20.90 11.60
C GLY A 256 20.75 -22.13 10.82
N LYS A 257 19.56 -22.68 11.04
CA LYS A 257 19.02 -23.80 10.26
C LYS A 257 18.30 -23.30 9.01
N ALA A 258 18.37 -24.11 7.95
CA ALA A 258 17.48 -23.93 6.81
C ALA A 258 16.02 -24.15 7.25
N LEU A 259 15.15 -23.25 6.80
CA LEU A 259 13.72 -23.32 7.12
C LEU A 259 12.96 -23.98 5.96
N THR A 260 11.90 -24.72 6.28
CA THR A 260 10.94 -25.16 5.27
C THR A 260 10.03 -23.98 4.86
N PRO A 261 9.35 -24.09 3.72
CA PRO A 261 8.34 -23.09 3.31
C PRO A 261 7.29 -22.82 4.40
N GLU A 262 6.76 -23.87 5.01
CA GLU A 262 5.77 -23.77 6.09
C GLU A 262 6.30 -23.06 7.33
N GLN A 263 7.57 -23.24 7.65
CA GLN A 263 8.22 -22.55 8.75
C GLN A 263 8.41 -21.05 8.44
N VAL A 264 8.74 -20.71 7.20
CA VAL A 264 8.82 -19.30 6.75
C VAL A 264 7.42 -18.67 6.78
N ARG A 265 6.40 -19.36 6.27
CA ARG A 265 5.00 -18.91 6.40
C ARG A 265 4.63 -18.65 7.85
N TRP A 266 4.94 -19.58 8.75
CA TRP A 266 4.71 -19.39 10.18
C TRP A 266 5.39 -18.12 10.70
N GLY A 267 6.60 -17.80 10.26
CA GLY A 267 7.28 -16.58 10.62
C GLY A 267 6.52 -15.31 10.19
N PHE A 268 6.00 -15.27 8.98
CA PHE A 268 5.15 -14.19 8.49
C PHE A 268 3.82 -14.07 9.27
N GLU A 269 3.22 -15.19 9.67
CA GLU A 269 1.97 -15.22 10.44
C GLU A 269 2.16 -14.87 11.93
N ASN A 270 3.39 -14.83 12.40
CA ASN A 270 3.72 -14.57 13.80
C ASN A 270 4.66 -13.37 13.98
N LEU A 271 4.64 -12.43 13.05
CA LEU A 271 5.32 -11.16 13.24
C LEU A 271 4.73 -10.43 14.45
N ASN A 272 5.61 -9.99 15.33
CA ASN A 272 5.27 -9.12 16.45
C ASN A 272 6.39 -8.09 16.63
N ILE A 273 6.40 -7.12 15.73
CA ILE A 273 7.41 -6.06 15.68
C ILE A 273 6.88 -4.89 16.50
N THR A 274 7.35 -4.82 17.76
CA THR A 274 6.99 -3.77 18.71
C THR A 274 7.71 -2.44 18.38
N GLN A 275 7.30 -1.35 19.02
CA GLN A 275 8.00 -0.07 18.93
C GLN A 275 9.47 -0.19 19.36
N ASP A 276 9.75 -0.92 20.44
CA ASP A 276 11.12 -1.14 20.90
C ASP A 276 11.94 -1.91 19.86
N ARG A 277 11.33 -2.91 19.21
CA ARG A 277 12.01 -3.62 18.12
C ARG A 277 12.26 -2.72 16.90
N LEU A 278 11.31 -1.87 16.53
CA LEU A 278 11.51 -0.87 15.46
C LEU A 278 12.66 0.09 15.81
N ASN A 279 12.71 0.57 17.04
CA ASN A 279 13.79 1.44 17.51
C ASN A 279 15.17 0.73 17.41
N GLN A 280 15.26 -0.54 17.82
CA GLN A 280 16.49 -1.33 17.67
C GLN A 280 16.92 -1.50 16.21
N LEU A 281 15.97 -1.69 15.31
CA LEU A 281 16.21 -1.87 13.87
C LEU A 281 16.48 -0.55 13.13
N GLY A 282 16.25 0.60 13.79
CA GLY A 282 16.39 1.93 13.18
C GLY A 282 15.21 2.35 12.32
N PHE A 283 14.01 1.80 12.57
CA PHE A 283 12.75 2.11 11.88
C PHE A 283 11.71 2.76 12.80
N GLY A 284 12.12 3.19 14.01
CA GLY A 284 11.20 3.63 15.04
C GLY A 284 10.38 4.86 14.69
N GLN A 285 10.89 5.73 13.83
CA GLN A 285 10.19 6.91 13.33
C GLN A 285 9.58 6.72 11.93
N ILE A 286 9.92 5.62 11.27
CA ILE A 286 9.49 5.35 9.88
C ILE A 286 8.10 4.74 9.84
N MET A 287 7.83 3.74 10.68
CA MET A 287 6.61 2.95 10.61
C MET A 287 6.04 2.63 11.99
N ARG A 288 4.81 2.18 12.00
CA ARG A 288 4.12 1.71 13.21
C ARG A 288 4.44 0.23 13.49
N PRO A 289 4.26 -0.22 14.74
CA PRO A 289 4.34 -1.63 15.10
C PRO A 289 3.47 -2.52 14.21
N VAL A 290 3.91 -3.76 13.99
CA VAL A 290 3.23 -4.74 13.13
C VAL A 290 3.03 -6.04 13.90
N LYS A 291 1.78 -6.51 13.91
CA LYS A 291 1.43 -7.81 14.48
C LYS A 291 0.52 -8.56 13.52
N THR A 292 0.99 -9.70 13.03
CA THR A 292 0.22 -10.57 12.14
C THR A 292 -0.33 -11.79 12.90
N SER A 293 -1.23 -12.51 12.25
CA SER A 293 -1.73 -13.80 12.70
C SER A 293 -2.13 -14.66 11.50
N CYS A 294 -2.45 -15.92 11.73
CA CYS A 294 -3.00 -16.80 10.69
C CYS A 294 -4.25 -16.22 10.02
N SER A 295 -5.12 -15.58 10.77
CA SER A 295 -6.36 -14.97 10.24
C SER A 295 -6.17 -13.53 9.72
N ASN A 296 -5.02 -12.92 9.97
CA ASN A 296 -4.72 -11.54 9.58
C ASN A 296 -3.30 -11.40 9.05
N HIS A 297 -3.13 -11.60 7.74
CA HIS A 297 -1.85 -11.54 7.06
C HIS A 297 -1.33 -10.13 6.77
N LYS A 298 -2.11 -9.08 7.06
CA LYS A 298 -1.67 -7.69 6.83
C LYS A 298 -1.09 -7.00 8.07
N GLY A 299 -1.49 -7.45 9.26
CA GLY A 299 -1.24 -6.75 10.50
C GLY A 299 -2.24 -5.62 10.77
N ASP A 300 -1.80 -4.56 11.42
CA ASP A 300 -2.64 -3.41 11.73
C ASP A 300 -2.79 -2.46 10.53
N ASP A 301 -4.01 -1.97 10.33
CA ASP A 301 -4.45 -1.15 9.20
C ASP A 301 -4.29 0.34 9.45
N TRP A 302 -3.08 0.82 9.66
CA TRP A 302 -2.84 2.24 9.86
C TRP A 302 -2.29 2.90 8.61
N ALA A 303 -2.89 4.05 8.26
CA ALA A 303 -2.38 4.91 7.20
C ALA A 303 -2.61 6.39 7.57
N ARG A 304 -1.93 7.28 6.87
CA ARG A 304 -2.07 8.72 7.05
C ARG A 304 -1.93 9.45 5.72
N ILE A 305 -2.29 10.72 5.72
CA ILE A 305 -2.16 11.58 4.56
C ILE A 305 -0.90 12.43 4.67
N VAL A 306 -0.18 12.51 3.55
CA VAL A 306 0.90 13.47 3.31
C VAL A 306 0.50 14.40 2.18
N GLN A 307 1.03 15.63 2.17
CA GLN A 307 0.71 16.65 1.18
C GLN A 307 1.99 17.23 0.59
N TRP A 308 2.01 17.39 -0.71
CA TRP A 308 3.13 18.04 -1.41
C TRP A 308 3.10 19.55 -1.22
N ASP A 309 4.19 20.13 -0.70
CA ASP A 309 4.31 21.57 -0.44
C ASP A 309 4.96 22.37 -1.59
N GLY A 310 5.32 21.68 -2.68
CA GLY A 310 6.09 22.21 -3.80
C GLY A 310 7.53 21.70 -3.86
N ALA A 311 8.03 21.15 -2.76
CA ALA A 311 9.41 20.66 -2.63
C ALA A 311 9.49 19.26 -2.02
N LYS A 312 8.61 18.95 -1.04
CA LYS A 312 8.58 17.68 -0.32
C LYS A 312 7.18 17.32 0.15
N PHE A 313 6.96 16.04 0.41
CA PHE A 313 5.76 15.60 1.12
C PHE A 313 5.89 15.89 2.61
N LYS A 314 4.86 16.51 3.17
CA LYS A 314 4.71 16.77 4.61
C LYS A 314 3.54 16.03 5.17
N VAL A 315 3.64 15.60 6.41
CA VAL A 315 2.52 14.99 7.14
C VAL A 315 1.35 15.99 7.20
N ALA A 316 0.18 15.57 6.74
CA ALA A 316 -1.03 16.38 6.66
C ALA A 316 -2.18 15.86 7.51
N SER A 317 -2.04 14.69 8.13
CA SER A 317 -3.04 14.12 9.03
C SER A 317 -2.40 13.34 10.19
N ASP A 318 -3.21 13.04 11.21
CA ASP A 318 -2.92 11.98 12.15
C ASP A 318 -2.98 10.61 11.46
N TRP A 319 -2.60 9.56 12.19
CA TRP A 319 -2.83 8.20 11.76
C TRP A 319 -4.31 7.84 11.88
N TYR A 320 -4.84 7.22 10.83
CA TYR A 320 -6.17 6.60 10.82
C TYR A 320 -6.02 5.09 10.79
N GLN A 321 -6.94 4.41 11.46
CA GLN A 321 -7.12 2.97 11.29
C GLN A 321 -8.31 2.74 10.38
N ALA A 322 -8.19 1.80 9.44
CA ALA A 322 -9.31 1.41 8.60
C ALA A 322 -10.48 0.88 9.44
N ASP A 323 -11.70 1.13 9.00
CA ASP A 323 -12.92 0.70 9.67
C ASP A 323 -13.09 -0.83 9.54
N LYS A 324 -12.71 -1.55 10.59
CA LYS A 324 -12.81 -3.02 10.64
C LYS A 324 -14.25 -3.50 10.49
N THR A 325 -15.23 -2.74 10.94
CA THR A 325 -16.65 -3.12 10.81
C THR A 325 -17.12 -3.14 9.36
N LEU A 326 -16.45 -2.40 8.49
CA LEU A 326 -16.68 -2.38 7.06
C LEU A 326 -15.77 -3.37 6.31
N LEU A 327 -14.47 -3.38 6.61
CA LEU A 327 -13.48 -4.16 5.87
C LEU A 327 -13.55 -5.66 6.18
N ASP A 328 -13.68 -6.06 7.45
CA ASP A 328 -13.64 -7.47 7.83
C ASP A 328 -14.74 -8.32 7.16
N PRO A 329 -16.02 -7.86 7.09
CA PRO A 329 -17.04 -8.58 6.33
C PRO A 329 -16.73 -8.66 4.83
N MET A 330 -16.17 -7.59 4.23
CA MET A 330 -15.78 -7.59 2.82
C MET A 330 -14.69 -8.60 2.53
N VAL A 331 -13.66 -8.67 3.39
CA VAL A 331 -12.57 -9.63 3.27
C VAL A 331 -13.11 -11.05 3.35
N LYS A 332 -13.95 -11.36 4.35
CA LYS A 332 -14.53 -12.70 4.53
C LYS A 332 -15.38 -13.13 3.33
N GLU A 333 -16.24 -12.22 2.85
CA GLU A 333 -17.10 -12.49 1.69
C GLU A 333 -16.28 -12.78 0.42
N ALA A 334 -15.29 -11.90 0.13
CA ALA A 334 -14.45 -12.06 -1.05
C ALA A 334 -13.53 -13.28 -0.97
N ALA A 335 -12.98 -13.60 0.21
CA ALA A 335 -12.17 -14.78 0.42
C ALA A 335 -13.00 -16.07 0.28
N ALA A 336 -14.21 -16.09 0.83
CA ALA A 336 -15.12 -17.24 0.68
C ALA A 336 -15.52 -17.47 -0.78
N LYS A 337 -15.80 -16.39 -1.54
CA LYS A 337 -16.08 -16.49 -2.98
C LYS A 337 -14.89 -17.06 -3.73
N TYR A 338 -13.68 -16.55 -3.48
CA TYR A 338 -12.45 -17.05 -4.10
C TYR A 338 -12.22 -18.54 -3.77
N ALA A 339 -12.38 -18.94 -2.50
CA ALA A 339 -12.25 -20.32 -2.06
C ALA A 339 -13.20 -21.25 -2.83
N LYS A 340 -14.46 -20.84 -3.01
CA LYS A 340 -15.45 -21.58 -3.79
C LYS A 340 -15.07 -21.70 -5.27
N GLU A 341 -14.65 -20.60 -5.89
CA GLU A 341 -14.25 -20.57 -7.31
C GLU A 341 -13.01 -21.43 -7.59
N LYS A 342 -12.11 -21.52 -6.62
CA LYS A 342 -10.84 -22.26 -6.74
C LYS A 342 -10.85 -23.64 -6.08
N ASN A 343 -11.99 -24.09 -5.54
CA ASN A 343 -12.12 -25.34 -4.79
C ASN A 343 -11.11 -25.45 -3.63
N ILE A 344 -10.89 -24.37 -2.91
CA ILE A 344 -10.02 -24.31 -1.73
C ILE A 344 -10.85 -24.60 -0.50
N THR A 345 -10.41 -25.56 0.31
CA THR A 345 -10.96 -25.76 1.66
C THR A 345 -10.22 -24.84 2.62
N PRO A 346 -10.88 -23.85 3.24
CA PRO A 346 -10.23 -22.97 4.21
C PRO A 346 -9.65 -23.78 5.37
N ARG A 347 -8.43 -23.43 5.79
CA ARG A 347 -7.84 -24.02 7.00
C ARG A 347 -8.39 -23.34 8.26
N THR A 348 -8.34 -24.05 9.38
CA THR A 348 -8.66 -23.47 10.68
C THR A 348 -7.47 -22.62 11.15
N CYS A 349 -7.70 -21.34 11.44
CA CYS A 349 -6.75 -20.49 12.13
C CYS A 349 -7.05 -20.57 13.64
N GLU A 350 -6.15 -21.17 14.40
CA GLU A 350 -6.18 -21.10 15.85
C GLU A 350 -5.73 -19.68 16.26
N ASN A 351 -6.55 -19.01 17.06
CA ASN A 351 -6.29 -17.64 17.55
C ASN A 351 -5.31 -17.64 18.71
#